data_8407d274d6350a01b778a794f48db84b
#
_entry.id   8407d274d6350a01b778a794f48db84b
#
_cell.length_a   1.000
_cell.length_b   1.000
_cell.length_c   1.000
_cell.angle_alpha   90.00
_cell.angle_beta   90.00
_cell.angle_gamma   90.00
#
_symmetry.space_group_name_H-M   'P 1'
#
loop_
_entity.id
_entity.type
_entity.pdbx_description
1 polymer ?
#
loop_
_entity_poly.entity_id
_entity_poly.type
_entity_poly.pdbx_seq_one_letter_code
_entity_poly.pdbx_strand_id
1 'polypeptide(L)'
;MKVKDIKYPDYPFTRMVNVKVKDSSTGRFQFDDTYPYLDDSFSYKFNRCGNAFGLRWWDNIYHRVCLGLRIEGRDILKKYKKELADGGVSICNHVFREDTVMVCRALGKYRTMHIPVFAKHLNNSRLYYWMIRYLGGIPIAETMSGMKAFNTALDTYHARKEWMHVFPEEVRWDFYPYIRPFRKGPFTMAYKYDCPLVPLVITFRKRTGLYRLTGPKDMPLFTIKILEPVFPDRSKTRESEVLRMTKVAHDRMVEGAGIKNNPWPANPCDLDA
;
A
#
# COMPACT_ATOMS: atom_id res chain seq x y z
N MET A 1 -22.02 -4.82 6.71
CA MET A 1 -22.04 -5.41 5.36
C MET A 1 -21.41 -6.79 5.47
N LYS A 2 -22.09 -7.81 5.01
CA LYS A 2 -21.54 -9.18 5.04
C LYS A 2 -20.60 -9.36 3.87
N VAL A 3 -19.46 -10.01 4.06
CA VAL A 3 -18.47 -10.27 2.99
C VAL A 3 -19.10 -10.98 1.77
N LYS A 4 -20.14 -11.79 2.01
CA LYS A 4 -20.88 -12.51 0.96
C LYS A 4 -21.72 -11.62 0.04
N ASP A 5 -22.00 -10.38 0.44
CA ASP A 5 -22.90 -9.48 -0.28
C ASP A 5 -22.15 -8.46 -1.15
N ILE A 6 -20.81 -8.56 -1.21
CA ILE A 6 -19.98 -7.64 -2.00
C ILE A 6 -20.02 -8.07 -3.47
N LYS A 7 -20.57 -7.21 -4.31
CA LYS A 7 -20.52 -7.34 -5.77
C LYS A 7 -19.36 -6.50 -6.30
N TYR A 8 -18.48 -7.12 -7.03
CA TYR A 8 -17.35 -6.44 -7.68
C TYR A 8 -17.72 -6.11 -9.13
N PRO A 9 -17.28 -4.95 -9.66
CA PRO A 9 -17.48 -4.63 -11.05
C PRO A 9 -16.55 -5.48 -11.94
N ASP A 10 -17.04 -5.87 -13.09
CA ASP A 10 -16.21 -6.57 -14.08
C ASP A 10 -15.21 -5.60 -14.74
N TYR A 11 -15.63 -4.36 -14.95
CA TYR A 11 -14.84 -3.28 -15.56
C TYR A 11 -15.50 -1.92 -15.31
N PRO A 12 -14.75 -0.81 -15.13
CA PRO A 12 -13.30 -0.75 -15.01
C PRO A 12 -12.80 -1.22 -13.64
N PHE A 13 -11.63 -1.88 -13.61
CA PHE A 13 -11.01 -2.39 -12.37
C PHE A 13 -10.67 -1.28 -11.36
N THR A 14 -10.63 -0.02 -11.79
CA THR A 14 -10.42 1.17 -10.94
C THR A 14 -11.70 1.71 -10.30
N ARG A 15 -12.87 1.11 -10.58
CA ARG A 15 -14.12 1.54 -9.98
C ARG A 15 -14.14 1.21 -8.49
N MET A 16 -14.40 2.21 -7.67
CA MET A 16 -14.53 2.03 -6.22
C MET A 16 -15.73 1.15 -5.87
N VAL A 17 -15.48 0.17 -5.00
CA VAL A 17 -16.53 -0.71 -4.46
C VAL A 17 -16.82 -0.29 -3.01
N ASN A 18 -18.07 0.04 -2.73
CA ASN A 18 -18.58 0.33 -1.38
C ASN A 18 -17.93 1.50 -0.63
N VAL A 19 -17.23 2.39 -1.33
CA VAL A 19 -16.68 3.61 -0.74
C VAL A 19 -17.52 4.81 -1.15
N LYS A 20 -18.25 5.39 -0.19
CA LYS A 20 -18.88 6.70 -0.38
C LYS A 20 -17.79 7.76 -0.26
N VAL A 21 -17.28 8.23 -1.38
CA VAL A 21 -16.38 9.39 -1.41
C VAL A 21 -17.26 10.64 -1.42
N LYS A 22 -17.11 11.49 -0.41
CA LYS A 22 -17.68 12.84 -0.46
C LYS A 22 -16.92 13.62 -1.52
N ASP A 23 -17.67 14.36 -2.35
CA ASP A 23 -17.07 15.25 -3.33
C ASP A 23 -16.14 16.24 -2.63
N SER A 24 -14.88 16.29 -3.04
CA SER A 24 -13.85 17.11 -2.41
C SER A 24 -13.78 18.53 -2.98
N SER A 25 -14.71 18.92 -3.85
CA SER A 25 -14.75 20.28 -4.44
C SER A 25 -14.84 21.40 -3.40
N THR A 26 -15.18 21.05 -2.15
CA THR A 26 -15.16 21.94 -0.98
C THR A 26 -14.09 21.52 0.02
N GLY A 27 -12.96 21.00 -0.47
CA GLY A 27 -11.91 20.41 0.35
C GLY A 27 -11.33 21.38 1.38
N ARG A 28 -11.17 20.92 2.61
CA ARG A 28 -10.62 21.68 3.74
C ARG A 28 -9.11 21.92 3.59
N PHE A 29 -8.42 21.07 2.86
CA PHE A 29 -6.99 21.13 2.60
C PHE A 29 -6.74 21.28 1.11
N GLN A 30 -5.85 22.20 0.75
CA GLN A 30 -5.31 22.31 -0.60
C GLN A 30 -3.97 21.55 -0.64
N PHE A 31 -3.77 20.78 -1.70
CA PHE A 31 -2.58 19.96 -1.91
C PHE A 31 -1.78 20.50 -3.10
N ASP A 32 -1.43 21.76 -3.01
CA ASP A 32 -0.59 22.51 -3.92
C ASP A 32 0.86 22.59 -3.39
N ASP A 33 1.65 23.53 -3.88
CA ASP A 33 3.03 23.75 -3.46
C ASP A 33 3.18 24.34 -2.04
N THR A 34 2.11 24.85 -1.45
CA THR A 34 2.11 25.37 -0.06
C THR A 34 1.92 24.25 0.97
N TYR A 35 1.48 23.07 0.53
CA TYR A 35 1.33 21.91 1.43
C TYR A 35 2.70 21.38 1.88
N PRO A 36 2.90 21.12 3.19
CA PRO A 36 4.16 20.60 3.70
C PRO A 36 4.32 19.11 3.40
N TYR A 37 4.66 18.77 2.14
CA TYR A 37 4.96 17.39 1.72
C TYR A 37 6.12 16.79 2.49
N LEU A 38 7.12 17.60 2.79
CA LEU A 38 8.22 17.29 3.68
C LEU A 38 8.05 18.10 4.97
N ASP A 39 7.70 17.42 6.05
CA ASP A 39 7.47 18.04 7.35
C ASP A 39 8.50 17.52 8.37
N ASP A 40 9.48 18.34 8.64
CA ASP A 40 10.56 18.05 9.61
C ASP A 40 10.31 18.66 10.99
N SER A 41 9.15 19.29 11.20
CA SER A 41 8.82 19.92 12.48
C SER A 41 8.83 18.90 13.63
N PHE A 42 9.22 19.39 14.82
CA PHE A 42 9.18 18.58 16.03
C PHE A 42 7.78 18.02 16.30
N SER A 43 6.75 18.85 16.09
CA SER A 43 5.35 18.45 16.27
C SER A 43 4.97 17.28 15.37
N TYR A 44 5.35 17.32 14.09
CA TYR A 44 5.09 16.22 13.16
C TYR A 44 5.81 14.93 13.60
N LYS A 45 7.09 15.02 13.90
CA LYS A 45 7.91 13.87 14.33
C LYS A 45 7.38 13.26 15.62
N PHE A 46 6.99 14.09 16.58
CA PHE A 46 6.41 13.65 17.86
C PHE A 46 5.06 12.92 17.65
N ASN A 47 4.13 13.53 16.90
CA ASN A 47 2.83 12.94 16.60
C ASN A 47 2.97 11.64 15.79
N ARG A 48 3.90 11.59 14.82
CA ARG A 48 4.19 10.39 14.04
C ARG A 48 4.73 9.27 14.92
N CYS A 49 5.62 9.59 15.87
CA CYS A 49 6.15 8.62 16.82
C CYS A 49 5.04 8.08 17.75
N GLY A 50 4.22 8.96 18.30
CA GLY A 50 3.09 8.59 19.16
C GLY A 50 2.05 7.75 18.44
N ASN A 51 1.68 8.13 17.21
CA ASN A 51 0.77 7.36 16.36
C ASN A 51 1.34 5.97 16.02
N ALA A 52 2.63 5.91 15.65
CA ALA A 52 3.30 4.63 15.38
C ALA A 52 3.34 3.72 16.60
N PHE A 53 3.55 4.27 17.79
CA PHE A 53 3.52 3.51 19.05
C PHE A 53 2.12 3.00 19.36
N GLY A 54 1.11 3.88 19.30
CA GLY A 54 -0.30 3.53 19.53
C GLY A 54 -0.81 2.47 18.57
N LEU A 55 -0.54 2.64 17.27
CA LEU A 55 -0.90 1.66 16.24
C LEU A 55 -0.18 0.34 16.48
N ARG A 56 1.12 0.35 16.75
CA ARG A 56 1.88 -0.88 17.01
C ARG A 56 1.33 -1.67 18.19
N TRP A 57 0.89 -0.98 19.24
CA TRP A 57 0.29 -1.61 20.41
C TRP A 57 -1.11 -2.15 20.12
N TRP A 58 -1.99 -1.30 19.54
CA TRP A 58 -3.36 -1.67 19.16
C TRP A 58 -3.38 -2.80 18.13
N ASP A 59 -2.56 -2.69 17.10
CA ASP A 59 -2.48 -3.70 16.04
C ASP A 59 -1.98 -5.04 16.54
N ASN A 60 -1.07 -5.06 17.52
CA ASN A 60 -0.63 -6.32 18.10
C ASN A 60 -1.78 -7.08 18.73
N ILE A 61 -2.73 -6.37 19.35
CA ILE A 61 -3.89 -6.99 19.96
C ILE A 61 -4.96 -7.27 18.89
N TYR A 62 -5.41 -6.24 18.20
CA TYR A 62 -6.53 -6.35 17.26
C TYR A 62 -6.23 -7.28 16.08
N HIS A 63 -5.10 -7.09 15.42
CA HIS A 63 -4.73 -7.92 14.28
C HIS A 63 -4.46 -9.37 14.68
N ARG A 64 -3.90 -9.62 15.86
CA ARG A 64 -3.68 -11.00 16.32
C ARG A 64 -4.99 -11.66 16.79
N VAL A 65 -5.74 -10.99 17.65
CA VAL A 65 -6.89 -11.57 18.35
C VAL A 65 -8.13 -11.56 17.46
N CYS A 66 -8.41 -10.44 16.79
CA CYS A 66 -9.66 -10.29 16.02
C CYS A 66 -9.51 -10.72 14.56
N LEU A 67 -8.40 -10.35 13.91
CA LEU A 67 -8.16 -10.64 12.48
C LEU A 67 -7.34 -11.91 12.26
N GLY A 68 -6.74 -12.48 13.30
CA GLY A 68 -5.89 -13.66 13.21
C GLY A 68 -4.75 -13.49 12.20
N LEU A 69 -4.21 -12.27 12.11
CA LEU A 69 -3.18 -11.91 11.13
C LEU A 69 -1.94 -12.79 11.29
N ARG A 70 -1.57 -13.48 10.22
CA ARG A 70 -0.31 -14.17 10.07
C ARG A 70 0.60 -13.38 9.14
N ILE A 71 1.89 -13.32 9.47
CA ILE A 71 2.91 -12.68 8.64
C ILE A 71 3.89 -13.75 8.22
N GLU A 72 4.01 -13.97 6.92
CA GLU A 72 4.90 -14.95 6.29
C GLU A 72 5.98 -14.23 5.48
N GLY A 73 7.13 -14.88 5.22
CA GLY A 73 8.21 -14.36 4.40
C GLY A 73 9.12 -13.33 5.08
N ARG A 74 9.14 -13.22 6.41
CA ARG A 74 10.09 -12.35 7.12
C ARG A 74 11.55 -12.75 6.99
N ASP A 75 11.82 -13.99 6.68
CA ASP A 75 13.12 -14.54 6.32
C ASP A 75 13.66 -13.90 5.04
N ILE A 76 12.81 -13.55 4.10
CA ILE A 76 13.16 -12.80 2.87
C ILE A 76 13.79 -11.46 3.25
N LEU A 77 13.21 -10.71 4.21
CA LEU A 77 13.80 -9.46 4.67
C LEU A 77 15.18 -9.64 5.32
N LYS A 78 15.42 -10.78 5.95
CA LYS A 78 16.73 -11.11 6.51
C LYS A 78 17.72 -11.48 5.41
N LYS A 79 17.28 -12.27 4.42
CA LYS A 79 18.08 -12.68 3.26
C LYS A 79 18.59 -11.47 2.48
N TYR A 80 17.72 -10.49 2.22
CA TYR A 80 18.05 -9.27 1.45
C TYR A 80 18.34 -8.06 2.34
N LYS A 81 18.84 -8.29 3.57
CA LYS A 81 19.03 -7.20 4.54
C LYS A 81 19.97 -6.09 4.03
N LYS A 82 21.00 -6.45 3.27
CA LYS A 82 21.98 -5.50 2.74
C LYS A 82 21.35 -4.62 1.65
N GLU A 83 20.67 -5.25 0.70
CA GLU A 83 20.02 -4.60 -0.44
C GLU A 83 18.84 -3.71 -0.01
N LEU A 84 18.20 -4.07 1.10
CA LEU A 84 17.08 -3.33 1.68
C LEU A 84 17.50 -2.29 2.73
N ALA A 85 18.80 -2.14 2.99
CA ALA A 85 19.31 -1.22 4.01
C ALA A 85 19.08 0.25 3.64
N ASP A 86 19.12 0.54 2.36
CA ASP A 86 18.98 1.90 1.80
C ASP A 86 17.52 2.26 1.46
N GLY A 87 16.56 1.51 2.02
CA GLY A 87 15.15 1.69 1.75
C GLY A 87 14.67 0.90 0.55
N GLY A 88 13.47 1.22 0.07
CA GLY A 88 12.87 0.55 -1.07
C GLY A 88 11.43 0.96 -1.31
N VAL A 89 10.88 0.47 -2.40
CA VAL A 89 9.45 0.57 -2.70
C VAL A 89 8.78 -0.74 -2.33
N SER A 90 7.67 -0.69 -1.63
CA SER A 90 6.84 -1.86 -1.38
C SER A 90 5.48 -1.70 -2.04
N ILE A 91 4.90 -2.81 -2.48
CA ILE A 91 3.57 -2.86 -3.07
C ILE A 91 2.74 -3.94 -2.40
N CYS A 92 1.42 -3.76 -2.39
CA CYS A 92 0.48 -4.75 -1.88
C CYS A 92 -0.86 -4.64 -2.63
N ASN A 93 -1.63 -5.71 -2.70
CA ASN A 93 -3.02 -5.66 -3.14
C ASN A 93 -3.86 -4.86 -2.14
N HIS A 94 -4.85 -4.11 -2.63
CA HIS A 94 -5.66 -3.19 -1.81
C HIS A 94 -7.04 -3.79 -1.50
N VAL A 95 -7.13 -4.54 -0.40
CA VAL A 95 -8.26 -5.43 -0.12
C VAL A 95 -8.90 -5.27 1.26
N PHE A 96 -8.36 -4.36 2.08
CA PHE A 96 -8.93 -4.10 3.40
C PHE A 96 -8.57 -2.69 3.88
N ARG A 97 -9.44 -2.10 4.72
CA ARG A 97 -9.24 -0.72 5.23
C ARG A 97 -7.96 -0.54 6.09
N GLU A 98 -7.42 -1.62 6.65
CA GLU A 98 -6.24 -1.61 7.52
C GLU A 98 -5.02 -2.26 6.87
N ASP A 99 -5.06 -2.53 5.56
CA ASP A 99 -3.95 -3.16 4.83
C ASP A 99 -2.65 -2.35 4.91
N THR A 100 -2.73 -1.01 4.88
CA THR A 100 -1.59 -0.14 5.14
C THR A 100 -0.88 -0.46 6.46
N VAL A 101 -1.66 -0.62 7.53
CA VAL A 101 -1.11 -0.93 8.85
C VAL A 101 -0.55 -2.36 8.89
N MET A 102 -1.22 -3.30 8.21
CA MET A 102 -0.70 -4.67 8.06
C MET A 102 0.65 -4.69 7.34
N VAL A 103 0.82 -3.87 6.30
CA VAL A 103 2.09 -3.73 5.57
C VAL A 103 3.16 -3.12 6.48
N CYS A 104 2.87 -2.01 7.17
CA CYS A 104 3.79 -1.40 8.13
C CYS A 104 4.26 -2.41 9.18
N ARG A 105 3.35 -3.27 9.64
CA ARG A 105 3.65 -4.34 10.60
C ARG A 105 4.49 -5.46 9.99
N ALA A 106 4.18 -5.89 8.77
CA ALA A 106 4.91 -6.94 8.10
C ALA A 106 6.38 -6.55 7.89
N LEU A 107 6.62 -5.33 7.42
CA LEU A 107 7.94 -4.77 7.16
C LEU A 107 8.62 -4.17 8.40
N GLY A 108 7.90 -3.93 9.50
CA GLY A 108 8.43 -3.27 10.69
C GLY A 108 8.75 -1.79 10.50
N LYS A 109 8.06 -1.11 9.56
CA LYS A 109 8.39 0.25 9.10
C LYS A 109 7.35 1.32 9.48
N TYR A 110 6.77 1.26 10.67
CA TYR A 110 5.73 2.20 11.10
C TYR A 110 6.14 3.69 11.07
N ARG A 111 7.41 4.00 11.30
CA ARG A 111 7.90 5.40 11.35
C ARG A 111 8.59 5.87 10.07
N THR A 112 9.04 4.95 9.24
CA THR A 112 9.87 5.24 8.06
C THR A 112 9.19 4.88 6.74
N MET A 113 7.90 4.58 6.78
CA MET A 113 7.10 4.28 5.58
C MET A 113 6.34 5.53 5.15
N HIS A 114 6.40 5.84 3.86
CA HIS A 114 5.63 6.92 3.24
C HIS A 114 4.68 6.33 2.20
N ILE A 115 3.44 6.84 2.18
CA ILE A 115 2.35 6.25 1.42
C ILE A 115 1.69 7.35 0.61
N PRO A 116 1.91 7.41 -0.71
CA PRO A 116 1.14 8.28 -1.60
C PRO A 116 -0.36 7.98 -1.50
N VAL A 117 -1.17 9.00 -1.22
CA VAL A 117 -2.61 8.88 -1.02
C VAL A 117 -3.34 9.90 -1.88
N PHE A 118 -4.42 9.49 -2.52
CA PHE A 118 -5.26 10.44 -3.27
C PHE A 118 -5.83 11.53 -2.35
N ALA A 119 -5.62 12.77 -2.74
CA ALA A 119 -6.01 13.97 -2.00
C ALA A 119 -7.48 13.97 -1.56
N LYS A 120 -8.39 13.55 -2.45
CA LYS A 120 -9.83 13.44 -2.17
C LYS A 120 -10.18 12.57 -0.94
N HIS A 121 -9.38 11.55 -0.62
CA HIS A 121 -9.63 10.72 0.55
C HIS A 121 -9.29 11.44 1.86
N LEU A 122 -8.32 12.35 1.83
CA LEU A 122 -7.86 13.08 3.01
C LEU A 122 -8.83 14.18 3.45
N ASN A 123 -9.67 14.66 2.54
CA ASN A 123 -10.66 15.71 2.83
C ASN A 123 -11.94 15.18 3.51
N ASN A 124 -12.08 13.87 3.74
CA ASN A 124 -13.29 13.28 4.32
C ASN A 124 -13.55 13.72 5.78
N SER A 125 -12.53 13.69 6.64
CA SER A 125 -12.65 14.16 8.02
C SER A 125 -11.30 14.56 8.60
N ARG A 126 -11.31 15.44 9.64
CA ARG A 126 -10.09 15.85 10.35
C ARG A 126 -9.37 14.67 11.00
N LEU A 127 -10.12 13.77 11.63
CA LEU A 127 -9.55 12.60 12.30
C LEU A 127 -8.90 11.66 11.28
N TYR A 128 -9.57 11.41 10.15
CA TYR A 128 -9.03 10.56 9.09
C TYR A 128 -7.75 11.16 8.49
N TYR A 129 -7.75 12.48 8.19
CA TYR A 129 -6.56 13.20 7.75
C TYR A 129 -5.42 13.06 8.75
N TRP A 130 -5.68 13.30 10.03
CA TRP A 130 -4.69 13.18 11.10
C TRP A 130 -4.11 11.76 11.16
N MET A 131 -4.94 10.73 11.18
CA MET A 131 -4.50 9.34 11.21
C MET A 131 -3.60 9.00 10.02
N ILE A 132 -4.03 9.32 8.79
CA ILE A 132 -3.28 9.00 7.57
C ILE A 132 -1.97 9.78 7.52
N ARG A 133 -2.00 11.09 7.82
CA ARG A 133 -0.78 11.92 7.82
C ARG A 133 0.29 11.35 8.75
N TYR A 134 -0.07 11.01 9.96
CA TYR A 134 0.88 10.49 10.95
C TYR A 134 1.16 8.99 10.81
N LEU A 135 0.44 8.28 9.94
CA LEU A 135 0.84 6.95 9.47
C LEU A 135 1.91 7.05 8.36
N GLY A 136 2.14 8.23 7.82
CA GLY A 136 3.09 8.49 6.73
C GLY A 136 2.42 8.73 5.38
N GLY A 137 1.11 8.99 5.39
CA GLY A 137 0.38 9.35 4.17
C GLY A 137 0.82 10.69 3.62
N ILE A 138 1.16 10.73 2.33
CA ILE A 138 1.52 11.93 1.59
C ILE A 138 0.48 12.12 0.49
N PRO A 139 -0.26 13.24 0.49
CA PRO A 139 -1.24 13.49 -0.56
C PRO A 139 -0.56 13.61 -1.91
N ILE A 140 -1.12 12.95 -2.91
CA ILE A 140 -0.71 13.19 -4.30
C ILE A 140 -1.26 14.55 -4.69
N ALA A 141 -0.38 15.43 -5.18
CA ALA A 141 -0.74 16.80 -5.53
C ALA A 141 -1.71 16.85 -6.72
N GLU A 142 -2.56 17.86 -6.70
CA GLU A 142 -3.58 18.10 -7.74
C GLU A 142 -3.15 19.19 -8.73
N THR A 143 -2.07 19.94 -8.43
CA THR A 143 -1.51 21.01 -9.26
C THR A 143 -0.11 20.65 -9.75
N MET A 144 0.33 21.27 -10.85
CA MET A 144 1.69 21.04 -11.38
C MET A 144 2.78 21.53 -10.42
N SER A 145 2.58 22.67 -9.75
CA SER A 145 3.51 23.17 -8.73
C SER A 145 3.57 22.24 -7.52
N GLY A 146 2.43 21.79 -7.02
CA GLY A 146 2.32 20.83 -5.95
C GLY A 146 2.95 19.48 -6.32
N MET A 147 2.81 19.03 -7.58
CA MET A 147 3.44 17.78 -8.04
C MET A 147 4.97 17.88 -8.03
N LYS A 148 5.53 19.06 -8.34
CA LYS A 148 6.97 19.29 -8.19
C LYS A 148 7.40 19.20 -6.73
N ALA A 149 6.67 19.83 -5.80
CA ALA A 149 6.94 19.78 -4.36
C ALA A 149 6.80 18.34 -3.81
N PHE A 150 5.76 17.62 -4.22
CA PHE A 150 5.55 16.21 -3.90
C PHE A 150 6.73 15.34 -4.35
N ASN A 151 7.18 15.47 -5.61
CA ASN A 151 8.32 14.70 -6.11
C ASN A 151 9.62 15.04 -5.38
N THR A 152 9.86 16.31 -5.04
CA THR A 152 11.01 16.74 -4.24
C THR A 152 10.99 16.11 -2.84
N ALA A 153 9.80 15.99 -2.23
CA ALA A 153 9.66 15.31 -0.95
C ALA A 153 9.99 13.81 -1.07
N LEU A 154 9.51 13.14 -2.12
CA LEU A 154 9.84 11.72 -2.36
C LEU A 154 11.35 11.52 -2.57
N ASP A 155 12.02 12.41 -3.32
CA ASP A 155 13.47 12.39 -3.53
C ASP A 155 14.20 12.50 -2.18
N THR A 156 13.73 13.39 -1.30
CA THR A 156 14.29 13.59 0.04
C THR A 156 14.09 12.37 0.95
N TYR A 157 12.89 11.77 0.94
CA TYR A 157 12.62 10.56 1.73
C TYR A 157 13.47 9.38 1.26
N HIS A 158 13.64 9.22 -0.06
CA HIS A 158 14.55 8.20 -0.59
C HIS A 158 16.01 8.46 -0.14
N ALA A 159 16.50 9.70 -0.23
CA ALA A 159 17.84 10.06 0.23
C ALA A 159 18.07 9.77 1.73
N ARG A 160 17.00 9.79 2.54
CA ARG A 160 17.00 9.39 3.96
C ARG A 160 16.88 7.89 4.16
N LYS A 161 16.89 7.07 3.12
CA LYS A 161 16.72 5.61 3.15
C LYS A 161 15.37 5.19 3.74
N GLU A 162 14.36 6.02 3.58
CA GLU A 162 12.99 5.75 4.03
C GLU A 162 12.22 4.97 2.95
N TRP A 163 11.22 4.23 3.38
CA TRP A 163 10.45 3.34 2.53
C TRP A 163 9.24 4.05 1.92
N MET A 164 8.92 3.69 0.68
CA MET A 164 7.67 4.09 0.04
C MET A 164 6.77 2.88 -0.15
N HIS A 165 5.49 3.04 0.15
CA HIS A 165 4.50 2.00 -0.07
C HIS A 165 3.39 2.48 -0.99
N VAL A 166 3.06 1.68 -1.99
CA VAL A 166 2.01 2.00 -2.96
C VAL A 166 1.11 0.78 -3.16
N PHE A 167 -0.20 1.01 -3.21
CA PHE A 167 -1.16 0.03 -3.68
C PHE A 167 -1.31 0.19 -5.20
N PRO A 168 -0.68 -0.68 -6.02
CA PRO A 168 -0.63 -0.49 -7.46
C PRO A 168 -1.99 -0.70 -8.14
N GLU A 169 -2.93 -1.31 -7.45
CA GLU A 169 -4.32 -1.48 -7.88
C GLU A 169 -5.16 -0.21 -7.78
N GLU A 170 -4.60 0.88 -7.20
CA GLU A 170 -5.15 2.23 -7.07
C GLU A 170 -6.33 2.32 -6.08
N VAL A 171 -7.39 1.57 -6.28
CA VAL A 171 -8.60 1.61 -5.45
C VAL A 171 -8.78 0.32 -4.64
N ARG A 172 -9.36 0.45 -3.45
CA ARG A 172 -9.61 -0.69 -2.57
C ARG A 172 -10.86 -1.45 -2.98
N TRP A 173 -10.72 -2.78 -3.11
CA TRP A 173 -11.83 -3.72 -3.23
C TRP A 173 -11.84 -4.66 -2.03
N ASP A 174 -12.68 -4.38 -1.05
CA ASP A 174 -12.70 -5.11 0.21
C ASP A 174 -12.90 -6.62 -0.02
N PHE A 175 -11.99 -7.42 0.52
CA PHE A 175 -11.98 -8.89 0.46
C PHE A 175 -11.92 -9.51 -0.94
N TYR A 176 -11.45 -8.76 -1.95
CA TYR A 176 -11.31 -9.30 -3.30
C TYR A 176 -10.21 -10.39 -3.34
N PRO A 177 -10.51 -11.58 -3.89
CA PRO A 177 -9.59 -12.72 -3.78
C PRO A 177 -8.54 -12.78 -4.87
N TYR A 178 -8.61 -11.94 -5.90
CA TYR A 178 -7.69 -11.94 -7.04
C TYR A 178 -6.79 -10.70 -7.04
N ILE A 179 -5.72 -10.75 -7.82
CA ILE A 179 -4.80 -9.64 -8.02
C ILE A 179 -5.21 -8.88 -9.27
N ARG A 180 -5.51 -7.60 -9.13
CA ARG A 180 -5.94 -6.71 -10.22
C ARG A 180 -4.74 -6.15 -10.98
N PRO A 181 -4.94 -5.53 -12.17
CA PRO A 181 -3.87 -4.90 -12.92
C PRO A 181 -3.17 -3.78 -12.13
N PHE A 182 -1.91 -3.57 -12.42
CA PHE A 182 -1.05 -2.63 -11.71
C PHE A 182 -0.79 -1.34 -12.49
N ARG A 183 -0.92 -0.20 -11.83
CA ARG A 183 -0.45 1.09 -12.34
C ARG A 183 1.08 1.17 -12.26
N LYS A 184 1.69 1.83 -13.24
CA LYS A 184 3.15 1.90 -13.42
C LYS A 184 3.90 2.72 -12.35
N GLY A 185 3.19 3.53 -11.55
CA GLY A 185 3.78 4.47 -10.58
C GLY A 185 4.87 3.89 -9.68
N PRO A 186 4.61 2.84 -8.88
CA PRO A 186 5.61 2.27 -7.97
C PRO A 186 6.82 1.66 -8.69
N PHE A 187 6.63 1.09 -9.87
CA PHE A 187 7.71 0.51 -10.68
C PHE A 187 8.60 1.59 -11.29
N THR A 188 7.99 2.69 -11.76
CA THR A 188 8.71 3.89 -12.21
C THR A 188 9.53 4.50 -11.07
N MET A 189 8.97 4.52 -9.86
CA MET A 189 9.66 4.99 -8.67
C MET A 189 10.85 4.10 -8.31
N ALA A 190 10.67 2.78 -8.27
CA ALA A 190 11.75 1.84 -8.01
C ALA A 190 12.87 1.94 -9.05
N TYR A 191 12.53 2.08 -10.34
CA TYR A 191 13.51 2.33 -11.39
C TYR A 191 14.20 3.68 -11.21
N LYS A 192 13.46 4.78 -10.95
CA LYS A 192 14.04 6.12 -10.75
C LYS A 192 15.11 6.13 -9.66
N TYR A 193 14.82 5.49 -8.55
CA TYR A 193 15.66 5.49 -7.36
C TYR A 193 16.69 4.34 -7.31
N ASP A 194 16.70 3.49 -8.32
CA ASP A 194 17.55 2.28 -8.35
C ASP A 194 17.45 1.45 -7.07
N CYS A 195 16.23 1.27 -6.58
CA CYS A 195 15.98 0.61 -5.31
C CYS A 195 15.09 -0.64 -5.47
N PRO A 196 15.20 -1.60 -4.54
CA PRO A 196 14.39 -2.82 -4.59
C PRO A 196 12.90 -2.51 -4.47
N LEU A 197 12.09 -3.25 -5.25
CA LEU A 197 10.64 -3.29 -5.12
C LEU A 197 10.25 -4.59 -4.41
N VAL A 198 9.62 -4.47 -3.24
CA VAL A 198 9.20 -5.62 -2.40
C VAL A 198 7.69 -5.82 -2.54
N PRO A 199 7.26 -6.88 -3.25
CA PRO A 199 5.85 -7.22 -3.33
C PRO A 199 5.38 -7.88 -2.02
N LEU A 200 4.18 -7.52 -1.59
CA LEU A 200 3.45 -8.20 -0.52
C LEU A 200 2.07 -8.61 -1.04
N VAL A 201 1.52 -9.68 -0.49
CA VAL A 201 0.15 -10.07 -0.81
C VAL A 201 -0.65 -10.40 0.44
N ILE A 202 -1.85 -9.84 0.53
CA ILE A 202 -2.82 -10.16 1.57
C ILE A 202 -3.79 -11.20 1.02
N THR A 203 -3.93 -12.30 1.75
CA THR A 203 -4.85 -13.39 1.45
C THR A 203 -5.77 -13.68 2.62
N PHE A 204 -6.83 -14.43 2.37
CA PHE A 204 -7.88 -14.69 3.33
C PHE A 204 -7.96 -16.16 3.71
N ARG A 205 -8.25 -16.40 4.99
CA ARG A 205 -8.45 -17.74 5.54
C ARG A 205 -9.81 -17.85 6.21
N LYS A 206 -10.42 -19.03 6.17
CA LYS A 206 -11.67 -19.31 6.89
C LYS A 206 -11.46 -19.12 8.39
N ARG A 207 -12.42 -18.47 9.05
CA ARG A 207 -12.42 -18.29 10.49
C ARG A 207 -12.74 -19.62 11.19
N THR A 208 -11.82 -20.13 12.00
CA THR A 208 -11.90 -21.43 12.68
C THR A 208 -11.41 -21.33 14.12
N GLY A 209 -11.70 -22.34 14.93
CA GLY A 209 -11.25 -22.44 16.32
C GLY A 209 -11.69 -21.27 17.19
N LEU A 210 -10.83 -20.82 18.09
CA LEU A 210 -11.09 -19.69 19.01
C LEU A 210 -11.41 -18.37 18.28
N TYR A 211 -10.94 -18.21 17.05
CA TYR A 211 -11.28 -17.02 16.25
C TYR A 211 -12.76 -16.88 15.91
N ARG A 212 -13.57 -17.95 16.08
CA ARG A 212 -15.05 -17.86 15.95
C ARG A 212 -15.67 -17.03 17.07
N LEU A 213 -14.98 -16.88 18.19
CA LEU A 213 -15.42 -16.14 19.37
C LEU A 213 -14.91 -14.70 19.38
N THR A 214 -13.92 -14.38 18.56
CA THR A 214 -13.27 -13.07 18.53
C THR A 214 -13.53 -12.35 17.22
N GLY A 215 -13.77 -11.03 17.29
CA GLY A 215 -14.02 -10.20 16.12
C GLY A 215 -15.31 -10.47 15.35
N PRO A 216 -15.53 -9.81 14.21
CA PRO A 216 -16.75 -9.93 13.41
C PRO A 216 -16.88 -11.32 12.77
N LYS A 217 -18.04 -11.98 12.98
CA LYS A 217 -18.28 -13.38 12.56
C LYS A 217 -18.12 -13.60 11.05
N ASP A 218 -18.52 -12.62 10.24
CA ASP A 218 -18.49 -12.70 8.75
C ASP A 218 -17.15 -12.25 8.14
N MET A 219 -16.18 -11.85 8.96
CA MET A 219 -14.87 -11.41 8.49
C MET A 219 -13.89 -12.60 8.42
N PRO A 220 -13.15 -12.78 7.30
CA PRO A 220 -12.12 -13.81 7.22
C PRO A 220 -10.95 -13.51 8.15
N LEU A 221 -10.06 -14.46 8.32
CA LEU A 221 -8.74 -14.27 8.91
C LEU A 221 -7.76 -13.86 7.80
N PHE A 222 -6.74 -13.11 8.16
CA PHE A 222 -5.79 -12.55 7.20
C PHE A 222 -4.43 -13.23 7.27
N THR A 223 -3.79 -13.36 6.11
CA THR A 223 -2.36 -13.66 5.99
C THR A 223 -1.74 -12.61 5.09
N ILE A 224 -0.67 -11.98 5.51
CA ILE A 224 0.18 -11.14 4.67
C ILE A 224 1.50 -11.87 4.43
N LYS A 225 1.87 -12.03 3.16
CA LYS A 225 3.13 -12.66 2.74
C LYS A 225 4.05 -11.61 2.13
N ILE A 226 5.30 -11.62 2.54
CA ILE A 226 6.37 -10.85 1.93
C ILE A 226 6.99 -11.76 0.87
N LEU A 227 7.18 -11.24 -0.33
CA LEU A 227 7.67 -11.99 -1.48
C LEU A 227 9.08 -11.52 -1.87
N GLU A 228 9.77 -12.29 -2.69
CA GLU A 228 11.12 -11.95 -3.17
C GLU A 228 11.14 -10.57 -3.84
N PRO A 229 12.12 -9.71 -3.51
CA PRO A 229 12.25 -8.40 -4.11
C PRO A 229 12.50 -8.45 -5.62
N VAL A 230 11.98 -7.49 -6.35
CA VAL A 230 12.30 -7.25 -7.76
C VAL A 230 13.29 -6.11 -7.83
N PHE A 231 14.46 -6.37 -8.39
CA PHE A 231 15.51 -5.36 -8.57
C PHE A 231 15.43 -4.76 -9.97
N PRO A 232 15.61 -3.41 -10.11
CA PRO A 232 15.66 -2.76 -11.40
C PRO A 232 16.96 -3.13 -12.16
N ASP A 233 16.83 -3.33 -13.47
CA ASP A 233 17.94 -3.52 -14.39
C ASP A 233 18.21 -2.22 -15.14
N ARG A 234 19.27 -1.52 -14.74
CA ARG A 234 19.66 -0.22 -15.32
C ARG A 234 20.25 -0.31 -16.73
N SER A 235 20.56 -1.51 -17.21
CA SER A 235 21.02 -1.72 -18.59
C SER A 235 19.88 -1.60 -19.61
N LYS A 236 18.62 -1.67 -19.15
CA LYS A 236 17.42 -1.58 -19.97
C LYS A 236 16.85 -0.17 -20.00
N THR A 237 16.06 0.12 -21.02
CA THR A 237 15.28 1.37 -21.06
C THR A 237 14.26 1.39 -19.91
N ARG A 238 13.97 2.58 -19.40
CA ARG A 238 12.99 2.75 -18.31
C ARG A 238 11.64 2.08 -18.63
N GLU A 239 11.17 2.25 -19.86
CA GLU A 239 9.86 1.72 -20.27
C GLU A 239 9.83 0.20 -20.25
N SER A 240 10.80 -0.44 -20.90
CA SER A 240 10.95 -1.89 -20.92
C SER A 240 11.09 -2.48 -19.53
N GLU A 241 11.89 -1.83 -18.68
CA GLU A 241 12.17 -2.32 -17.33
C GLU A 241 10.96 -2.17 -16.41
N VAL A 242 10.24 -1.05 -16.48
CA VAL A 242 9.00 -0.83 -15.73
C VAL A 242 7.96 -1.89 -16.09
N LEU A 243 7.82 -2.25 -17.38
CA LEU A 243 6.91 -3.32 -17.81
C LEU A 243 7.34 -4.68 -17.26
N ARG A 244 8.65 -5.01 -17.34
CA ARG A 244 9.19 -6.25 -16.78
C ARG A 244 8.94 -6.34 -15.28
N MET A 245 9.27 -5.30 -14.52
CA MET A 245 9.07 -5.26 -13.08
C MET A 245 7.60 -5.40 -12.70
N THR A 246 6.71 -4.73 -13.44
CA THR A 246 5.26 -4.84 -13.25
C THR A 246 4.80 -6.29 -13.39
N LYS A 247 5.17 -6.94 -14.49
CA LYS A 247 4.80 -8.33 -14.76
C LYS A 247 5.37 -9.28 -13.70
N VAL A 248 6.66 -9.18 -13.41
CA VAL A 248 7.33 -10.06 -12.43
C VAL A 248 6.70 -9.90 -11.03
N ALA A 249 6.42 -8.69 -10.60
CA ALA A 249 5.81 -8.45 -9.29
C ALA A 249 4.37 -8.98 -9.23
N HIS A 250 3.58 -8.76 -10.29
CA HIS A 250 2.21 -9.26 -10.39
C HIS A 250 2.19 -10.80 -10.34
N ASP A 251 2.99 -11.46 -11.17
CA ASP A 251 3.10 -12.92 -11.22
C ASP A 251 3.49 -13.50 -9.85
N ARG A 252 4.49 -12.90 -9.18
CA ARG A 252 4.86 -13.28 -7.80
C ARG A 252 3.71 -13.12 -6.81
N MET A 253 2.92 -12.06 -6.93
CA MET A 253 1.77 -11.84 -6.03
C MET A 253 0.65 -12.84 -6.31
N VAL A 254 0.38 -13.19 -7.57
CA VAL A 254 -0.59 -14.23 -7.96
C VAL A 254 -0.14 -15.59 -7.42
N GLU A 255 1.12 -15.97 -7.60
CA GLU A 255 1.70 -17.21 -7.08
C GLU A 255 1.69 -17.22 -5.55
N GLY A 256 2.16 -16.15 -4.91
CA GLY A 256 2.20 -15.98 -3.46
C GLY A 256 0.81 -16.06 -2.81
N ALA A 257 -0.22 -15.62 -3.52
CA ALA A 257 -1.62 -15.76 -3.11
C ALA A 257 -2.17 -17.19 -3.30
N GLY A 258 -1.48 -18.05 -4.05
CA GLY A 258 -1.94 -19.39 -4.39
C GLY A 258 -3.08 -19.40 -5.42
N ILE A 259 -3.17 -18.35 -6.26
CA ILE A 259 -4.20 -18.20 -7.28
C ILE A 259 -3.77 -18.99 -8.52
N LYS A 260 -4.56 -20.00 -8.93
CA LYS A 260 -4.27 -20.82 -10.12
C LYS A 260 -4.65 -20.10 -11.42
N ASN A 261 -5.79 -19.43 -11.42
CA ASN A 261 -6.34 -18.74 -12.59
C ASN A 261 -6.73 -17.32 -12.17
N ASN A 262 -5.80 -16.36 -12.32
CA ASN A 262 -6.09 -14.96 -12.09
C ASN A 262 -6.82 -14.40 -13.31
N PRO A 263 -8.00 -13.78 -13.16
CA PRO A 263 -8.77 -13.27 -14.31
C PRO A 263 -8.18 -11.99 -14.91
N TRP A 264 -7.16 -11.39 -14.25
CA TRP A 264 -6.62 -10.10 -14.63
C TRP A 264 -5.17 -10.21 -15.14
N PRO A 265 -4.81 -9.49 -16.22
CA PRO A 265 -3.42 -9.32 -16.63
C PRO A 265 -2.66 -8.41 -15.65
N ALA A 266 -1.34 -8.43 -15.76
CA ALA A 266 -0.47 -7.56 -14.95
C ALA A 266 -0.62 -6.07 -15.30
N ASN A 267 -0.81 -5.77 -16.59
CA ASN A 267 -0.87 -4.41 -17.10
C ASN A 267 -2.29 -4.08 -17.57
N PRO A 268 -2.85 -2.91 -17.21
CA PRO A 268 -4.16 -2.48 -17.69
C PRO A 268 -4.28 -2.40 -19.24
N CYS A 269 -3.19 -2.08 -19.92
CA CYS A 269 -3.19 -2.00 -21.40
C CYS A 269 -3.42 -3.36 -22.08
N ASP A 270 -3.23 -4.47 -21.36
CA ASP A 270 -3.43 -5.81 -21.87
C ASP A 270 -4.91 -6.26 -21.75
N LEU A 271 -5.79 -5.41 -21.19
CA LEU A 271 -7.23 -5.67 -21.11
C LEU A 271 -7.96 -5.35 -22.43
N ASP A 272 -7.37 -4.50 -23.24
CA ASP A 272 -7.95 -4.03 -24.51
C ASP A 272 -7.33 -4.76 -25.72
N ALA A 273 -6.47 -5.75 -25.47
CA ALA A 273 -5.82 -6.58 -26.45
C ALA A 273 -6.52 -7.96 -26.57
#